data_0def176ee44b3f6b1ae950c31230c44f
#
_entry.id   0def176ee44b3f6b1ae950c31230c44f
#
_cell.length_a   1.000
_cell.length_b   1.000
_cell.length_c   1.000
_cell.angle_alpha   90.00
_cell.angle_beta   90.00
_cell.angle_gamma   90.00
#
_symmetry.space_group_name_H-M   'P 1'
#
loop_
_entity.id
_entity.type
_entity.pdbx_description
1 polymer ?
#
loop_
_entity_poly.entity_id
_entity_poly.type
_entity_poly.pdbx_seq_one_letter_code
_entity_poly.pdbx_strand_id
1 'polypeptide(L)'
;MYNNYVDLAPVNANWNEDILIRMPSGGWQQAWFRCYSPKPSQVVNLSRAITSVMQDKFNPTAGGPDVQTAVDPWSRVDYDERIPGAGTMLSDYYSYGQLLLEQQQIWNGPVYSECGNNYYYSGLTTGSGGCDHGYDFDKKPWLVDFYLRKMQPLSCNWSLGYGDRSEKDCDRFFAKTIAFGMPCGFLGGWRLNLDYLMIRGYYMLQQLQSNYCNAFIKDIRYANAKGELLDVSKAISTGAYKRSQIRLEYDNGLVIWINGNNEENWKIPKANLPPTGYYARMPDGTLEEFSAINNGERIDYVSSPDYDYIDGRGNWFEAPKGATDGQLIILKNKDGSREIIPNGSKKIAIALEQKPEAIIALDKDRKEIGQSAVEPRGGYFYIQPVPGAFSYLLKFR
;
A
#
# COMPACT_ATOMS: atom_id res chain seq x y z
N MET A 1 -8.11 16.98 -1.68
CA MET A 1 -6.97 16.70 -2.58
C MET A 1 -6.67 17.99 -3.34
N TYR A 2 -5.48 18.53 -3.22
CA TYR A 2 -5.06 19.67 -4.04
C TYR A 2 -4.75 19.17 -5.44
N ASN A 3 -5.32 19.81 -6.42
CA ASN A 3 -5.06 19.57 -7.82
C ASN A 3 -4.39 20.82 -8.39
N ASN A 4 -3.32 20.69 -9.14
CA ASN A 4 -2.65 21.81 -9.82
C ASN A 4 -3.39 22.27 -11.09
N TYR A 5 -4.49 21.64 -11.41
CA TYR A 5 -5.45 22.21 -12.34
C TYR A 5 -6.25 23.29 -11.65
N VAL A 6 -6.52 24.32 -12.36
CA VAL A 6 -7.72 25.11 -12.10
C VAL A 6 -8.83 24.33 -12.77
N ASP A 7 -9.57 23.54 -12.00
CA ASP A 7 -10.77 22.86 -12.48
C ASP A 7 -11.84 23.92 -12.72
N LEU A 8 -11.56 24.80 -13.67
CA LEU A 8 -12.33 25.97 -13.96
C LEU A 8 -12.84 25.83 -15.39
N ALA A 9 -14.10 25.57 -15.46
CA ALA A 9 -14.85 25.97 -16.64
C ALA A 9 -15.22 27.45 -16.49
N PRO A 10 -15.52 28.16 -17.61
CA PRO A 10 -16.00 29.54 -17.55
C PRO A 10 -17.19 29.80 -16.65
N VAL A 11 -17.92 28.74 -16.26
CA VAL A 11 -19.05 28.79 -15.33
C VAL A 11 -18.65 28.84 -13.85
N ASN A 12 -17.37 28.63 -13.52
CA ASN A 12 -16.87 28.68 -12.15
C ASN A 12 -16.69 30.15 -11.73
N ALA A 13 -17.16 30.51 -10.53
CA ALA A 13 -17.03 31.87 -9.97
C ALA A 13 -15.57 32.35 -9.83
N ASN A 14 -14.61 31.42 -9.73
CA ASN A 14 -13.19 31.71 -9.63
C ASN A 14 -12.47 31.72 -11.01
N TRP A 15 -13.21 31.65 -12.10
CA TRP A 15 -12.63 31.71 -13.42
C TRP A 15 -11.86 33.01 -13.65
N ASN A 16 -10.61 32.87 -14.00
CA ASN A 16 -9.75 33.97 -14.37
C ASN A 16 -8.77 33.53 -15.44
N GLU A 17 -8.88 34.11 -16.62
CA GLU A 17 -8.04 33.78 -17.77
C GLU A 17 -6.57 34.16 -17.57
N ASP A 18 -6.30 35.17 -16.73
CA ASP A 18 -4.93 35.62 -16.45
C ASP A 18 -4.09 34.63 -15.64
N ILE A 19 -4.74 33.65 -14.99
CA ILE A 19 -4.01 32.59 -14.27
C ILE A 19 -3.73 31.36 -15.13
N LEU A 20 -4.20 31.33 -16.37
CA LEU A 20 -4.07 30.17 -17.26
C LEU A 20 -2.81 30.27 -18.14
N ILE A 21 -2.15 29.12 -18.38
CA ILE A 21 -1.03 29.02 -19.30
C ILE A 21 -1.45 29.51 -20.70
N ARG A 22 -0.73 30.44 -21.24
CA ARG A 22 -0.84 30.88 -22.62
C ARG A 22 0.04 30.02 -23.53
N MET A 23 -0.54 29.40 -24.53
CA MET A 23 0.21 28.63 -25.53
C MET A 23 0.85 29.52 -26.59
N PRO A 24 1.86 29.05 -27.36
CA PRO A 24 2.44 29.80 -28.48
C PRO A 24 1.41 30.22 -29.51
N SER A 25 0.33 29.48 -29.65
CA SER A 25 -0.79 29.81 -30.54
C SER A 25 -1.67 30.96 -30.06
N GLY A 26 -1.43 31.49 -28.85
CA GLY A 26 -2.26 32.49 -28.19
C GLY A 26 -3.46 31.95 -27.40
N GLY A 27 -3.78 30.67 -27.53
CA GLY A 27 -4.83 30.01 -26.76
C GLY A 27 -4.38 29.62 -25.36
N TRP A 28 -5.31 29.06 -24.55
CA TRP A 28 -4.99 28.51 -23.23
C TRP A 28 -4.66 27.03 -23.31
N GLN A 29 -3.76 26.57 -22.45
CA GLN A 29 -3.42 25.16 -22.35
C GLN A 29 -4.54 24.39 -21.65
N GLN A 30 -5.20 23.51 -22.39
CA GLN A 30 -6.13 22.56 -21.80
C GLN A 30 -5.37 21.50 -21.00
N ALA A 31 -5.86 21.19 -19.81
CA ALA A 31 -5.33 20.14 -18.94
C ALA A 31 -6.20 18.87 -19.05
N TRP A 32 -7.13 18.69 -18.13
CA TRP A 32 -8.08 17.59 -18.13
C TRP A 32 -9.41 18.01 -18.79
N PHE A 33 -10.38 17.12 -18.81
CA PHE A 33 -11.70 17.42 -19.39
C PHE A 33 -12.29 18.72 -18.83
N ARG A 34 -12.49 19.73 -19.70
CA ARG A 34 -12.98 21.08 -19.36
C ARG A 34 -12.16 21.89 -18.37
N CYS A 35 -10.89 21.50 -18.15
CA CYS A 35 -9.99 22.19 -17.24
C CYS A 35 -8.80 22.77 -18.01
N TYR A 36 -8.19 23.80 -17.45
CA TYR A 36 -7.03 24.46 -18.01
C TYR A 36 -5.88 24.54 -16.99
N SER A 37 -4.65 24.45 -17.46
CA SER A 37 -3.48 24.49 -16.62
C SER A 37 -3.21 25.90 -16.10
N PRO A 38 -3.00 26.09 -14.78
CA PRO A 38 -2.59 27.39 -14.25
C PRO A 38 -1.14 27.70 -14.61
N LYS A 39 -0.81 28.98 -14.76
CA LYS A 39 0.56 29.46 -14.98
C LYS A 39 1.48 29.00 -13.86
N PRO A 40 2.72 28.59 -14.15
CA PRO A 40 3.70 28.25 -13.13
C PRO A 40 3.86 29.35 -12.07
N SER A 41 3.89 30.62 -12.49
CA SER A 41 3.96 31.77 -11.59
C SER A 41 2.81 31.92 -10.60
N GLN A 42 1.68 31.23 -10.84
CA GLN A 42 0.49 31.29 -9.99
C GLN A 42 0.28 30.04 -9.14
N VAL A 43 0.91 28.89 -9.47
CA VAL A 43 0.67 27.62 -8.78
C VAL A 43 1.04 27.68 -7.29
N VAL A 44 2.09 28.42 -6.94
CA VAL A 44 2.55 28.59 -5.56
C VAL A 44 1.49 29.29 -4.71
N ASN A 45 0.95 30.39 -5.21
CA ASN A 45 -0.09 31.15 -4.50
C ASN A 45 -1.39 30.37 -4.38
N LEU A 46 -1.81 29.69 -5.44
CA LEU A 46 -2.99 28.81 -5.43
C LEU A 46 -2.81 27.67 -4.44
N SER A 47 -1.65 27.01 -4.45
CA SER A 47 -1.33 25.93 -3.52
C SER A 47 -1.36 26.41 -2.08
N ARG A 48 -0.68 27.53 -1.78
CA ARG A 48 -0.61 28.08 -0.42
C ARG A 48 -2.00 28.35 0.15
N ALA A 49 -2.85 28.99 -0.62
CA ALA A 49 -4.22 29.32 -0.18
C ALA A 49 -5.02 28.07 0.22
N ILE A 50 -4.93 27.00 -0.56
CA ILE A 50 -5.66 25.74 -0.31
C ILE A 50 -4.98 24.93 0.79
N THR A 51 -3.67 24.79 0.74
CA THR A 51 -2.88 23.93 1.64
C THR A 51 -2.97 24.42 3.08
N SER A 52 -2.93 25.75 3.30
CA SER A 52 -3.07 26.34 4.64
C SER A 52 -4.44 26.03 5.25
N VAL A 53 -5.52 26.18 4.49
CA VAL A 53 -6.88 25.85 4.97
C VAL A 53 -7.01 24.36 5.28
N MET A 54 -6.40 23.49 4.47
CA MET A 54 -6.39 22.05 4.73
C MET A 54 -5.60 21.71 5.98
N GLN A 55 -4.45 22.38 6.21
CA GLN A 55 -3.65 22.19 7.42
C GLN A 55 -4.44 22.57 8.66
N ASP A 56 -5.07 23.73 8.67
CA ASP A 56 -5.85 24.21 9.80
C ASP A 56 -7.05 23.30 10.11
N LYS A 57 -7.69 22.77 9.08
CA LYS A 57 -8.91 21.97 9.22
C LYS A 57 -8.65 20.50 9.54
N PHE A 58 -7.63 19.89 8.98
CA PHE A 58 -7.43 18.43 8.99
C PHE A 58 -6.11 18.00 9.63
N ASN A 59 -5.19 18.94 9.84
CA ASN A 59 -3.84 18.69 10.37
C ASN A 59 -3.13 17.47 9.74
N PRO A 60 -3.07 17.36 8.40
CA PRO A 60 -2.35 16.27 7.75
C PRO A 60 -0.85 16.39 8.01
N THR A 61 -0.17 15.24 8.04
CA THR A 61 1.28 15.14 8.27
C THR A 61 2.07 14.84 7.01
N ALA A 62 1.42 14.79 5.86
CA ALA A 62 2.03 14.56 4.55
C ALA A 62 1.17 15.17 3.45
N GLY A 63 1.77 15.59 2.36
CA GLY A 63 1.11 16.11 1.17
C GLY A 63 1.27 15.19 -0.03
N GLY A 64 0.32 15.30 -0.98
CA GLY A 64 0.36 14.59 -2.25
C GLY A 64 -0.26 15.42 -3.36
N PRO A 65 0.50 16.39 -3.96
CA PRO A 65 -0.02 17.13 -5.09
C PRO A 65 -0.23 16.21 -6.30
N ASP A 66 -1.43 16.32 -6.85
CA ASP A 66 -1.83 15.61 -8.05
C ASP A 66 -1.23 16.24 -9.30
N VAL A 67 -0.87 15.44 -10.30
CA VAL A 67 -0.35 15.86 -11.63
C VAL A 67 1.00 16.59 -11.61
N GLN A 68 1.44 17.12 -10.49
CA GLN A 68 2.57 18.05 -10.40
C GLN A 68 3.85 17.54 -11.06
N THR A 69 4.19 16.26 -10.84
CA THR A 69 5.33 15.59 -11.46
C THR A 69 4.93 14.51 -12.46
N ALA A 70 3.64 14.39 -12.77
CA ALA A 70 3.16 13.53 -13.85
C ALA A 70 3.41 14.14 -15.23
N VAL A 71 3.56 15.45 -15.30
CA VAL A 71 3.75 16.20 -16.53
C VAL A 71 5.20 16.72 -16.59
N ASP A 72 5.80 16.62 -17.76
CA ASP A 72 7.14 17.13 -18.00
C ASP A 72 7.21 18.63 -17.78
N PRO A 73 8.31 19.20 -17.19
CA PRO A 73 8.44 20.63 -16.98
C PRO A 73 8.30 21.46 -18.26
N TRP A 74 8.79 20.96 -19.38
CA TRP A 74 8.68 21.69 -20.67
C TRP A 74 7.25 21.71 -21.26
N SER A 75 6.37 20.84 -20.78
CA SER A 75 4.97 20.79 -21.24
C SER A 75 4.09 21.89 -20.65
N ARG A 76 4.58 22.61 -19.63
CA ARG A 76 3.83 23.63 -18.92
C ARG A 76 4.42 25.03 -19.03
N VAL A 77 5.22 25.25 -20.04
CA VAL A 77 5.80 26.56 -20.31
C VAL A 77 4.69 27.55 -20.66
N ASP A 78 4.66 28.67 -19.93
CA ASP A 78 3.75 29.78 -20.20
C ASP A 78 4.38 30.75 -21.22
N TYR A 79 3.62 31.13 -22.21
CA TYR A 79 4.06 32.08 -23.27
C TYR A 79 3.40 33.45 -23.14
N ASP A 80 2.86 33.80 -21.99
CA ASP A 80 2.33 35.13 -21.72
C ASP A 80 3.46 36.10 -21.47
N GLU A 81 3.77 36.94 -22.46
CA GLU A 81 4.88 37.91 -22.41
C GLU A 81 4.84 38.90 -21.22
N ARG A 82 3.66 39.03 -20.60
CA ARG A 82 3.47 39.85 -19.39
C ARG A 82 4.12 39.23 -18.14
N ILE A 83 4.47 37.97 -18.20
CA ILE A 83 4.97 37.20 -17.06
C ILE A 83 6.50 37.07 -17.16
N PRO A 84 7.27 37.49 -16.13
CA PRO A 84 8.71 37.28 -16.10
C PRO A 84 9.09 35.81 -16.25
N GLY A 85 10.00 35.49 -17.16
CA GLY A 85 10.43 34.13 -17.44
C GLY A 85 9.52 33.35 -18.39
N ALA A 86 8.51 33.99 -18.98
CA ALA A 86 7.69 33.39 -20.02
C ALA A 86 8.53 32.84 -21.17
N GLY A 87 8.08 31.72 -21.76
CA GLY A 87 8.78 30.99 -22.81
C GLY A 87 9.97 30.17 -22.36
N THR A 88 10.22 30.04 -21.04
CA THR A 88 11.33 29.24 -20.50
C THR A 88 10.87 28.11 -19.59
N MET A 89 11.46 26.93 -19.76
CA MET A 89 11.25 25.77 -18.89
C MET A 89 11.70 26.04 -17.44
N LEU A 90 12.71 26.91 -17.25
CA LEU A 90 13.21 27.24 -15.93
C LEU A 90 12.16 27.92 -15.05
N SER A 91 11.30 28.75 -15.61
CA SER A 91 10.20 29.36 -14.87
C SER A 91 9.23 28.34 -14.30
N ASP A 92 8.90 27.33 -15.09
CA ASP A 92 8.07 26.21 -14.66
C ASP A 92 8.76 25.37 -13.59
N TYR A 93 9.98 24.93 -13.85
CA TYR A 93 10.78 24.12 -12.93
C TYR A 93 10.92 24.78 -11.55
N TYR A 94 11.29 26.07 -11.49
CA TYR A 94 11.43 26.77 -10.21
C TYR A 94 10.11 26.98 -9.51
N SER A 95 9.04 27.29 -10.21
CA SER A 95 7.72 27.50 -9.61
C SER A 95 7.18 26.19 -9.00
N TYR A 96 7.33 25.09 -9.68
CA TYR A 96 6.91 23.78 -9.16
C TYR A 96 7.82 23.29 -8.04
N GLY A 97 9.12 23.53 -8.13
CA GLY A 97 10.03 23.26 -7.01
C GLY A 97 9.65 24.06 -5.76
N GLN A 98 9.35 25.35 -5.92
CA GLN A 98 8.87 26.20 -4.81
C GLN A 98 7.55 25.69 -4.22
N LEU A 99 6.61 25.25 -5.04
CA LEU A 99 5.35 24.67 -4.57
C LEU A 99 5.59 23.43 -3.69
N LEU A 100 6.46 22.53 -4.11
CA LEU A 100 6.80 21.32 -3.35
C LEU A 100 7.43 21.66 -2.00
N LEU A 101 8.35 22.63 -1.97
CA LEU A 101 8.98 23.11 -0.73
C LEU A 101 7.96 23.75 0.23
N GLU A 102 7.08 24.59 -0.28
CA GLU A 102 6.03 25.20 0.55
C GLU A 102 5.06 24.17 1.12
N GLN A 103 4.69 23.18 0.34
CA GLN A 103 3.84 22.12 0.87
C GLN A 103 4.55 21.33 1.97
N GLN A 104 5.84 21.01 1.84
CA GLN A 104 6.60 20.37 2.90
C GLN A 104 6.63 21.23 4.17
N GLN A 105 6.80 22.54 4.03
CA GLN A 105 6.81 23.46 5.18
C GLN A 105 5.44 23.54 5.86
N ILE A 106 4.36 23.67 5.10
CA ILE A 106 3.01 23.79 5.65
C ILE A 106 2.57 22.48 6.34
N TRP A 107 2.82 21.34 5.70
CA TRP A 107 2.49 20.02 6.29
C TRP A 107 3.44 19.61 7.41
N ASN A 108 4.60 20.25 7.52
CA ASN A 108 5.71 19.82 8.39
C ASN A 108 6.04 18.33 8.20
N GLY A 109 6.08 17.89 6.95
CA GLY A 109 6.22 16.47 6.62
C GLY A 109 6.51 16.20 5.15
N PRO A 110 6.55 14.93 4.77
CA PRO A 110 6.89 14.52 3.41
C PRO A 110 5.85 14.98 2.39
N VAL A 111 6.31 15.24 1.17
CA VAL A 111 5.46 15.51 0.02
C VAL A 111 5.74 14.49 -1.06
N TYR A 112 4.72 13.69 -1.37
CA TYR A 112 4.71 12.74 -2.46
C TYR A 112 4.06 13.42 -3.66
N SER A 113 4.57 13.16 -4.85
CA SER A 113 3.98 13.69 -6.06
C SER A 113 3.57 12.57 -7.00
N GLU A 114 2.62 12.85 -7.89
CA GLU A 114 2.16 11.87 -8.85
C GLU A 114 3.23 11.62 -9.91
N CYS A 115 3.44 10.35 -10.22
CA CYS A 115 4.10 9.83 -11.43
C CYS A 115 5.51 10.29 -11.85
N GLY A 116 5.85 9.82 -12.97
CA GLY A 116 7.02 9.64 -13.81
C GLY A 116 8.11 10.70 -13.86
N ASN A 117 7.84 11.97 -13.58
CA ASN A 117 8.82 13.03 -13.74
C ASN A 117 9.36 13.62 -12.43
N ASN A 118 9.11 12.96 -11.32
CA ASN A 118 9.60 13.40 -10.01
C ASN A 118 11.15 13.47 -9.93
N TYR A 119 11.87 12.75 -10.76
CA TYR A 119 13.34 12.79 -10.79
C TYR A 119 13.89 14.17 -11.20
N TYR A 120 13.13 14.98 -11.92
CA TYR A 120 13.51 16.38 -12.17
C TYR A 120 13.52 17.20 -10.88
N TYR A 121 12.72 16.79 -9.89
CA TYR A 121 12.57 17.46 -8.60
C TYR A 121 13.25 16.69 -7.47
N SER A 122 14.35 15.99 -7.77
CA SER A 122 15.15 15.25 -6.78
C SER A 122 15.58 16.15 -5.63
N GLY A 123 15.32 15.74 -4.40
CA GLY A 123 15.54 16.52 -3.19
C GLY A 123 14.40 17.47 -2.82
N LEU A 124 13.41 17.65 -3.69
CA LEU A 124 12.22 18.48 -3.46
C LEU A 124 10.96 17.65 -3.25
N THR A 125 10.92 16.41 -3.73
CA THR A 125 9.90 15.44 -3.41
C THR A 125 10.46 14.36 -2.49
N THR A 126 9.64 13.84 -1.60
CA THR A 126 10.01 12.73 -0.75
C THR A 126 9.81 11.38 -1.46
N GLY A 127 8.95 11.34 -2.46
CA GLY A 127 8.67 10.15 -3.25
C GLY A 127 7.64 10.37 -4.33
N SER A 128 7.29 9.29 -5.01
CA SER A 128 6.32 9.27 -6.11
C SER A 128 5.17 8.33 -5.79
N GLY A 129 3.97 8.75 -6.09
CA GLY A 129 2.78 7.94 -6.01
C GLY A 129 2.40 7.33 -7.36
N GLY A 130 2.27 6.00 -7.42
CA GLY A 130 1.58 5.31 -8.51
C GLY A 130 2.33 5.13 -9.82
N CYS A 131 3.61 5.49 -9.93
CA CYS A 131 4.38 5.33 -11.15
C CYS A 131 5.71 4.67 -10.95
N ASP A 132 6.07 3.90 -11.95
CA ASP A 132 7.25 3.06 -12.01
C ASP A 132 8.47 3.76 -12.64
N HIS A 133 8.41 5.06 -12.90
CA HIS A 133 9.49 5.85 -13.51
C HIS A 133 10.08 5.21 -14.77
N GLY A 134 9.22 4.60 -15.59
CA GLY A 134 9.62 3.85 -16.76
C GLY A 134 10.12 2.44 -16.47
N TYR A 135 10.13 2.00 -15.21
CA TYR A 135 10.36 0.61 -14.84
C TYR A 135 9.03 -0.10 -14.66
N ASP A 136 8.75 -1.04 -15.54
CA ASP A 136 7.51 -1.81 -15.52
C ASP A 136 7.59 -2.95 -14.48
N PHE A 137 7.09 -2.68 -13.26
CA PHE A 137 7.03 -3.66 -12.18
C PHE A 137 6.10 -4.86 -12.48
N ASP A 138 5.24 -4.76 -13.47
CA ASP A 138 4.41 -5.88 -13.92
C ASP A 138 5.12 -6.75 -14.95
N LYS A 139 6.22 -6.27 -15.52
CA LYS A 139 7.02 -7.01 -16.51
C LYS A 139 7.67 -8.23 -15.88
N LYS A 140 7.41 -9.38 -16.48
CA LYS A 140 8.03 -10.65 -16.11
C LYS A 140 9.21 -10.97 -17.02
N PRO A 141 10.23 -11.65 -16.53
CA PRO A 141 10.46 -12.04 -15.11
C PRO A 141 10.82 -10.83 -14.24
N TRP A 142 10.53 -10.92 -12.96
CA TRP A 142 10.92 -9.88 -12.00
C TRP A 142 12.43 -9.91 -11.75
N LEU A 143 13.07 -8.80 -12.03
CA LEU A 143 14.45 -8.57 -11.66
C LEU A 143 14.46 -7.52 -10.53
N VAL A 144 14.37 -8.00 -9.30
CA VAL A 144 14.48 -7.18 -8.10
C VAL A 144 15.96 -6.86 -7.91
N ASP A 145 16.28 -5.59 -7.86
CA ASP A 145 17.62 -5.07 -7.68
C ASP A 145 17.65 -4.18 -6.43
N PHE A 146 18.68 -4.35 -5.65
CA PHE A 146 18.97 -3.51 -4.49
C PHE A 146 19.13 -2.02 -4.86
N TYR A 147 19.70 -1.70 -6.03
CA TYR A 147 19.84 -0.33 -6.50
C TYR A 147 18.51 0.30 -6.89
N LEU A 148 17.58 -0.46 -7.41
CA LEU A 148 16.24 0.02 -7.73
C LEU A 148 15.56 0.60 -6.49
N ARG A 149 15.64 -0.06 -5.35
CA ARG A 149 15.13 0.48 -4.08
C ARG A 149 15.82 1.75 -3.61
N LYS A 150 17.14 1.87 -3.83
CA LYS A 150 17.87 3.11 -3.51
C LYS A 150 17.46 4.27 -4.42
N MET A 151 17.19 3.99 -5.69
CA MET A 151 16.76 5.00 -6.66
C MET A 151 15.29 5.38 -6.48
N GLN A 152 14.46 4.46 -6.00
CA GLN A 152 13.02 4.65 -5.83
C GLN A 152 12.56 4.21 -4.43
N PRO A 153 13.21 4.68 -3.35
CA PRO A 153 12.93 4.19 -2.01
C PRO A 153 11.48 4.44 -1.56
N LEU A 154 10.78 5.32 -2.25
CA LEU A 154 9.46 5.80 -1.89
C LEU A 154 8.46 5.74 -3.05
N SER A 155 8.72 4.90 -4.03
CA SER A 155 7.70 4.58 -5.03
C SER A 155 6.57 3.80 -4.35
N CYS A 156 5.38 4.39 -4.30
CA CYS A 156 4.21 3.80 -3.67
C CYS A 156 3.38 3.05 -4.72
N ASN A 157 3.03 1.80 -4.44
CA ASN A 157 2.13 1.04 -5.30
C ASN A 157 0.67 1.34 -4.94
N TRP A 158 -0.04 2.05 -5.79
CA TRP A 158 -1.43 2.49 -5.57
C TRP A 158 -2.45 1.72 -6.41
N SER A 159 -2.08 0.59 -6.98
CA SER A 159 -2.99 -0.07 -7.92
C SER A 159 -4.15 -0.80 -7.25
N LEU A 160 -4.07 -1.16 -5.96
CA LEU A 160 -5.18 -1.82 -5.28
C LEU A 160 -6.37 -0.88 -5.11
N GLY A 161 -7.49 -1.28 -5.73
CA GLY A 161 -8.70 -0.48 -5.80
C GLY A 161 -8.76 0.46 -7.01
N TYR A 162 -7.65 0.74 -7.69
CA TYR A 162 -7.62 1.48 -8.95
C TYR A 162 -7.55 0.56 -10.16
N GLY A 163 -6.51 -0.26 -10.25
CA GLY A 163 -6.29 -1.25 -11.32
C GLY A 163 -6.56 -2.69 -10.87
N ASP A 164 -6.12 -3.04 -9.68
CA ASP A 164 -6.23 -4.38 -9.12
C ASP A 164 -7.55 -4.51 -8.34
N ARG A 165 -8.47 -5.37 -8.83
CA ARG A 165 -9.87 -5.42 -8.38
C ARG A 165 -10.40 -6.80 -8.06
N SER A 166 -9.64 -7.85 -8.28
CA SER A 166 -10.00 -9.23 -7.97
C SER A 166 -9.07 -9.80 -6.91
N GLU A 167 -9.40 -10.96 -6.34
CA GLU A 167 -8.47 -11.68 -5.45
C GLU A 167 -7.12 -11.95 -6.12
N LYS A 168 -7.13 -12.37 -7.37
CA LYS A 168 -5.91 -12.63 -8.15
C LYS A 168 -5.10 -11.35 -8.35
N ASP A 169 -5.76 -10.22 -8.60
CA ASP A 169 -5.08 -8.93 -8.70
C ASP A 169 -4.49 -8.50 -7.36
N CYS A 170 -5.23 -8.72 -6.27
CA CYS A 170 -4.76 -8.47 -4.91
C CYS A 170 -3.53 -9.31 -4.56
N ASP A 171 -3.52 -10.59 -4.92
CA ASP A 171 -2.37 -11.48 -4.75
C ASP A 171 -1.14 -10.99 -5.52
N ARG A 172 -1.34 -10.58 -6.77
CA ARG A 172 -0.29 -9.99 -7.60
C ARG A 172 0.22 -8.66 -7.01
N PHE A 173 -0.70 -7.83 -6.56
CA PHE A 173 -0.40 -6.56 -5.91
C PHE A 173 0.51 -6.77 -4.68
N PHE A 174 0.18 -7.70 -3.80
CA PHE A 174 1.01 -8.01 -2.63
C PHE A 174 2.38 -8.51 -3.02
N ALA A 175 2.44 -9.54 -3.85
CA ALA A 175 3.71 -10.13 -4.26
C ALA A 175 4.64 -9.10 -4.91
N LYS A 176 4.12 -8.24 -5.80
CA LYS A 176 4.87 -7.15 -6.45
C LYS A 176 5.34 -6.11 -5.42
N THR A 177 4.43 -5.62 -4.60
CA THR A 177 4.73 -4.60 -3.59
C THR A 177 5.83 -5.06 -2.63
N ILE A 178 5.72 -6.29 -2.15
CA ILE A 178 6.68 -6.90 -1.22
C ILE A 178 8.03 -7.18 -1.92
N ALA A 179 8.01 -7.74 -3.14
CA ALA A 179 9.22 -8.08 -3.86
C ALA A 179 10.10 -6.85 -4.13
N PHE A 180 9.48 -5.73 -4.52
CA PHE A 180 10.19 -4.49 -4.77
C PHE A 180 10.32 -3.59 -3.52
N GLY A 181 9.80 -4.02 -2.37
CA GLY A 181 9.90 -3.30 -1.10
C GLY A 181 9.25 -1.93 -1.11
N MET A 182 8.16 -1.80 -1.85
CA MET A 182 7.41 -0.55 -1.96
C MET A 182 6.40 -0.39 -0.82
N PRO A 183 6.18 0.82 -0.30
CA PRO A 183 4.95 1.10 0.43
C PRO A 183 3.75 1.00 -0.52
N CYS A 184 2.57 0.74 0.02
CA CYS A 184 1.36 0.71 -0.78
C CYS A 184 0.32 1.71 -0.32
N GLY A 185 -0.49 2.18 -1.26
CA GLY A 185 -1.71 2.94 -1.01
C GLY A 185 -2.92 2.17 -1.49
N PHE A 186 -4.04 2.35 -0.79
CA PHE A 186 -5.33 1.79 -1.16
C PHE A 186 -6.25 2.91 -1.65
N LEU A 187 -6.79 2.75 -2.84
CA LEU A 187 -7.80 3.66 -3.39
C LEU A 187 -9.18 3.03 -3.19
N GLY A 188 -9.59 2.93 -1.92
CA GLY A 188 -10.90 2.42 -1.54
C GLY A 188 -12.05 3.34 -1.94
N GLY A 189 -13.19 2.77 -2.30
CA GLY A 189 -14.46 3.49 -2.48
C GLY A 189 -14.79 3.92 -3.91
N TRP A 190 -13.86 3.96 -4.83
CA TRP A 190 -14.14 4.51 -6.16
C TRP A 190 -14.85 3.54 -7.11
N ARG A 191 -14.64 2.23 -6.97
CA ARG A 191 -15.23 1.22 -7.87
C ARG A 191 -15.43 -0.16 -7.25
N LEU A 192 -15.30 -0.32 -5.94
CA LEU A 192 -15.21 -1.63 -5.35
C LEU A 192 -16.14 -1.77 -4.15
N ASN A 193 -17.04 -2.71 -4.28
CA ASN A 193 -17.67 -3.36 -3.14
C ASN A 193 -16.63 -4.31 -2.52
N LEU A 194 -15.55 -3.77 -1.91
CA LEU A 194 -14.33 -4.49 -1.56
C LEU A 194 -13.94 -4.43 -0.10
N ASP A 195 -14.90 -4.42 0.79
CA ASP A 195 -14.59 -4.51 2.22
C ASP A 195 -13.65 -5.69 2.49
N TYR A 196 -13.88 -6.83 1.86
CA TYR A 196 -13.05 -8.02 1.99
C TYR A 196 -11.59 -7.81 1.54
N LEU A 197 -11.36 -7.32 0.33
CA LEU A 197 -10.00 -7.14 -0.21
C LEU A 197 -9.25 -5.97 0.45
N MET A 198 -9.97 -4.93 0.88
CA MET A 198 -9.38 -3.80 1.60
C MET A 198 -8.93 -4.22 3.01
N ILE A 199 -9.77 -4.96 3.73
CA ILE A 199 -9.44 -5.53 5.04
C ILE A 199 -8.22 -6.45 4.90
N ARG A 200 -8.25 -7.35 3.91
CA ARG A 200 -7.13 -8.23 3.60
C ARG A 200 -5.85 -7.42 3.34
N GLY A 201 -5.93 -6.41 2.46
CA GLY A 201 -4.80 -5.54 2.12
C GLY A 201 -4.20 -4.87 3.34
N TYR A 202 -5.04 -4.30 4.19
CA TYR A 202 -4.60 -3.64 5.40
C TYR A 202 -3.87 -4.60 6.34
N TYR A 203 -4.47 -5.73 6.70
CA TYR A 203 -3.88 -6.64 7.67
C TYR A 203 -2.69 -7.43 7.12
N MET A 204 -2.66 -7.72 5.81
CA MET A 204 -1.54 -8.42 5.18
C MET A 204 -0.31 -7.54 4.93
N LEU A 205 -0.44 -6.21 4.86
CA LEU A 205 0.69 -5.37 4.49
C LEU A 205 1.17 -4.42 5.58
N GLN A 206 0.32 -4.02 6.52
CA GLN A 206 0.63 -2.99 7.50
C GLN A 206 1.90 -3.31 8.30
N GLN A 207 1.95 -4.46 8.95
CA GLN A 207 3.08 -4.85 9.80
C GLN A 207 4.32 -5.18 8.97
N LEU A 208 4.13 -5.85 7.85
CA LEU A 208 5.23 -6.20 6.97
C LEU A 208 5.90 -4.94 6.39
N GLN A 209 5.12 -3.97 5.90
CA GLN A 209 5.65 -2.70 5.42
C GLN A 209 6.40 -1.92 6.50
N SER A 210 5.89 -1.86 7.72
CA SER A 210 6.55 -1.16 8.83
C SER A 210 7.95 -1.71 9.10
N ASN A 211 8.18 -2.98 8.81
CA ASN A 211 9.47 -3.63 8.95
C ASN A 211 10.39 -3.38 7.75
N TYR A 212 9.93 -3.60 6.51
CA TYR A 212 10.84 -3.49 5.36
C TYR A 212 11.05 -2.06 4.86
N CYS A 213 10.09 -1.15 5.03
CA CYS A 213 10.25 0.24 4.58
C CYS A 213 11.31 1.00 5.39
N ASN A 214 11.54 0.60 6.63
CA ASN A 214 12.52 1.21 7.53
C ASN A 214 13.87 0.45 7.58
N ALA A 215 14.05 -0.55 6.72
CA ALA A 215 15.25 -1.40 6.70
C ALA A 215 15.93 -1.37 5.34
N PHE A 216 17.23 -1.66 5.33
CA PHE A 216 18.00 -1.80 4.10
C PHE A 216 18.06 -3.26 3.65
N ILE A 217 18.04 -3.47 2.35
CA ILE A 217 18.27 -4.80 1.78
C ILE A 217 19.73 -5.19 2.06
N LYS A 218 19.91 -6.37 2.66
CA LYS A 218 21.19 -6.99 2.96
C LYS A 218 21.56 -8.02 1.87
N ASP A 219 20.59 -8.83 1.43
CA ASP A 219 20.83 -9.89 0.45
C ASP A 219 19.60 -10.16 -0.42
N ILE A 220 19.82 -10.43 -1.70
CA ILE A 220 18.81 -10.82 -2.68
C ILE A 220 19.27 -12.12 -3.34
N ARG A 221 18.44 -13.15 -3.31
CA ARG A 221 18.70 -14.45 -3.92
C ARG A 221 17.55 -14.89 -4.82
N TYR A 222 17.90 -15.61 -5.87
CA TYR A 222 16.95 -16.24 -6.81
C TYR A 222 17.08 -17.75 -6.76
N ALA A 223 15.96 -18.45 -6.70
CA ALA A 223 15.97 -19.90 -6.77
C ALA A 223 16.14 -20.41 -8.21
N ASN A 224 17.03 -21.37 -8.41
CA ASN A 224 17.09 -22.14 -9.64
C ASN A 224 16.05 -23.29 -9.66
N ALA A 225 16.01 -24.07 -10.73
CA ALA A 225 15.08 -25.20 -10.89
C ALA A 225 15.24 -26.31 -9.82
N LYS A 226 16.41 -26.37 -9.15
CA LYS A 226 16.66 -27.31 -8.05
C LYS A 226 16.32 -26.73 -6.67
N GLY A 227 15.88 -25.47 -6.61
CA GLY A 227 15.60 -24.76 -5.35
C GLY A 227 16.85 -24.16 -4.69
N GLU A 228 18.02 -24.20 -5.33
CA GLU A 228 19.25 -23.58 -4.82
C GLU A 228 19.16 -22.06 -4.97
N LEU A 229 19.53 -21.34 -3.94
CA LEU A 229 19.50 -19.87 -3.89
C LEU A 229 20.82 -19.31 -4.45
N LEU A 230 20.72 -18.58 -5.55
CA LEU A 230 21.84 -17.96 -6.25
C LEU A 230 21.84 -16.45 -6.00
N ASP A 231 23.02 -15.85 -5.92
CA ASP A 231 23.15 -14.38 -5.97
C ASP A 231 22.66 -13.82 -7.31
N VAL A 232 22.44 -12.50 -7.35
CA VAL A 232 21.85 -11.81 -8.52
C VAL A 232 22.68 -12.05 -9.78
N SER A 233 24.02 -11.91 -9.71
CA SER A 233 24.90 -12.07 -10.87
C SER A 233 24.85 -13.49 -11.44
N LYS A 234 24.92 -14.50 -10.58
CA LYS A 234 24.83 -15.90 -10.96
C LYS A 234 23.43 -16.26 -11.46
N ALA A 235 22.39 -15.72 -10.85
CA ALA A 235 21.03 -15.93 -11.29
C ALA A 235 20.77 -15.36 -12.69
N ILE A 236 21.33 -14.19 -12.99
CA ILE A 236 21.24 -13.58 -14.34
C ILE A 236 22.02 -14.42 -15.34
N SER A 237 23.30 -14.74 -15.07
CA SER A 237 24.16 -15.47 -15.99
C SER A 237 23.66 -16.89 -16.31
N THR A 238 22.97 -17.53 -15.36
CA THR A 238 22.38 -18.86 -15.54
C THR A 238 20.93 -18.85 -16.02
N GLY A 239 20.28 -17.67 -16.05
CA GLY A 239 18.86 -17.52 -16.36
C GLY A 239 17.92 -17.91 -15.22
N ALA A 240 18.41 -18.22 -14.03
CA ALA A 240 17.58 -18.63 -12.87
C ALA A 240 16.59 -17.54 -12.45
N TYR A 241 16.95 -16.25 -12.58
CA TYR A 241 16.07 -15.10 -12.27
C TYR A 241 14.74 -15.15 -13.04
N LYS A 242 14.70 -15.81 -14.20
CA LYS A 242 13.49 -15.94 -15.04
C LYS A 242 12.34 -16.64 -14.33
N ARG A 243 12.62 -17.39 -13.27
CA ARG A 243 11.61 -18.04 -12.43
C ARG A 243 10.88 -17.07 -11.49
N SER A 244 11.45 -15.90 -11.26
CA SER A 244 10.92 -14.89 -10.31
C SER A 244 10.65 -15.44 -8.89
N GLN A 245 11.41 -16.45 -8.47
CA GLN A 245 11.37 -17.03 -7.12
C GLN A 245 12.49 -16.40 -6.30
N ILE A 246 12.11 -15.48 -5.39
CA ILE A 246 13.02 -14.50 -4.81
C ILE A 246 13.04 -14.65 -3.29
N ARG A 247 14.25 -14.64 -2.70
CA ARG A 247 14.45 -14.48 -1.26
C ARG A 247 15.14 -13.16 -1.00
N LEU A 248 14.54 -12.38 -0.10
CA LEU A 248 15.06 -11.10 0.39
C LEU A 248 15.49 -11.26 1.84
N GLU A 249 16.59 -10.63 2.23
CA GLU A 249 17.02 -10.48 3.60
C GLU A 249 17.31 -9.00 3.88
N TYR A 250 16.76 -8.49 4.96
CA TYR A 250 16.92 -7.11 5.41
C TYR A 250 17.91 -7.04 6.57
N ASP A 251 18.49 -5.87 6.81
CA ASP A 251 19.47 -5.64 7.87
C ASP A 251 18.90 -5.75 9.30
N ASN A 252 17.58 -5.55 9.44
CA ASN A 252 16.84 -5.80 10.69
C ASN A 252 16.54 -7.30 10.94
N GLY A 253 16.98 -8.19 10.04
CA GLY A 253 16.78 -9.62 10.14
C GLY A 253 15.51 -10.16 9.50
N LEU A 254 14.64 -9.30 8.97
CA LEU A 254 13.45 -9.74 8.24
C LEU A 254 13.87 -10.55 7.00
N VAL A 255 13.28 -11.74 6.85
CA VAL A 255 13.49 -12.59 5.67
C VAL A 255 12.16 -12.82 4.98
N ILE A 256 12.13 -12.64 3.65
CA ILE A 256 10.93 -12.81 2.83
C ILE A 256 11.25 -13.73 1.65
N TRP A 257 10.37 -14.68 1.37
CA TRP A 257 10.34 -15.47 0.15
C TRP A 257 9.12 -15.08 -0.66
N ILE A 258 9.29 -14.77 -1.94
CA ILE A 258 8.22 -14.36 -2.84
C ILE A 258 8.24 -15.24 -4.09
N ASN A 259 7.14 -15.89 -4.38
CA ASN A 259 6.97 -16.64 -5.61
C ASN A 259 6.32 -15.76 -6.69
N GLY A 260 7.13 -15.00 -7.41
CA GLY A 260 6.68 -14.21 -8.56
C GLY A 260 6.42 -15.03 -9.83
N ASN A 261 6.59 -16.35 -9.81
CA ASN A 261 6.24 -17.22 -10.93
C ASN A 261 4.72 -17.19 -11.20
N ASN A 262 4.32 -17.40 -12.45
CA ASN A 262 2.90 -17.36 -12.83
C ASN A 262 2.24 -18.75 -12.85
N GLU A 263 3.01 -19.83 -12.84
CA GLU A 263 2.52 -21.18 -13.12
C GLU A 263 2.90 -22.18 -12.03
N GLU A 264 4.10 -22.06 -11.47
CA GLU A 264 4.67 -23.07 -10.60
C GLU A 264 4.60 -22.68 -9.12
N ASN A 265 4.25 -23.65 -8.30
CA ASN A 265 4.42 -23.52 -6.85
C ASN A 265 5.92 -23.56 -6.48
N TRP A 266 6.27 -22.87 -5.43
CA TRP A 266 7.61 -22.88 -4.87
C TRP A 266 7.61 -23.43 -3.46
N LYS A 267 8.14 -24.63 -3.28
CA LYS A 267 8.31 -25.24 -1.96
C LYS A 267 9.55 -24.67 -1.27
N ILE A 268 9.36 -24.00 -0.16
CA ILE A 268 10.39 -23.49 0.73
C ILE A 268 10.38 -24.28 2.05
N PRO A 269 11.39 -24.14 2.94
CA PRO A 269 11.45 -24.93 4.18
C PRO A 269 10.22 -24.81 5.08
N LYS A 270 9.50 -23.70 5.03
CA LYS A 270 8.37 -23.38 5.94
C LYS A 270 7.00 -23.37 5.26
N ALA A 271 6.94 -23.30 3.93
CA ALA A 271 5.68 -23.12 3.22
C ALA A 271 5.74 -23.69 1.79
N ASN A 272 4.56 -23.87 1.20
CA ASN A 272 4.41 -24.08 -0.23
C ASN A 272 3.75 -22.84 -0.84
N LEU A 273 4.52 -22.07 -1.59
CA LEU A 273 4.10 -20.79 -2.14
C LEU A 273 3.46 -20.98 -3.51
N PRO A 274 2.16 -20.68 -3.69
CA PRO A 274 1.54 -20.68 -5.02
C PRO A 274 2.11 -19.52 -5.87
N PRO A 275 1.76 -19.43 -7.15
CA PRO A 275 1.97 -18.23 -7.94
C PRO A 275 1.50 -16.98 -7.17
N THR A 276 2.37 -15.96 -7.09
CA THR A 276 2.14 -14.74 -6.29
C THR A 276 2.00 -14.95 -4.76
N GLY A 277 2.36 -16.15 -4.27
CA GLY A 277 2.43 -16.41 -2.83
C GLY A 277 3.73 -15.86 -2.21
N TYR A 278 3.72 -15.68 -0.89
CA TYR A 278 4.89 -15.25 -0.16
C TYR A 278 4.88 -15.78 1.29
N TYR A 279 6.05 -15.73 1.92
CA TYR A 279 6.27 -16.02 3.33
C TYR A 279 7.29 -15.05 3.89
N ALA A 280 6.96 -14.41 4.98
CA ALA A 280 7.81 -13.44 5.67
C ALA A 280 7.94 -13.75 7.15
N ARG A 281 9.12 -13.54 7.72
CA ARG A 281 9.36 -13.79 9.15
C ARG A 281 10.47 -12.92 9.72
N MET A 282 10.24 -12.41 10.94
CA MET A 282 11.28 -11.88 11.81
C MET A 282 11.94 -13.02 12.61
N PRO A 283 13.28 -13.00 12.82
CA PRO A 283 14.00 -14.07 13.52
C PRO A 283 13.54 -14.32 14.96
N ASP A 284 13.15 -13.25 15.63
CA ASP A 284 12.64 -13.27 17.01
C ASP A 284 11.19 -13.75 17.14
N GLY A 285 10.53 -14.01 16.01
CA GLY A 285 9.15 -14.47 15.97
C GLY A 285 8.10 -13.37 16.21
N THR A 286 8.49 -12.10 16.26
CA THR A 286 7.56 -10.97 16.43
C THR A 286 6.65 -10.78 15.23
N LEU A 287 7.08 -11.21 14.05
CA LEU A 287 6.25 -11.22 12.83
C LEU A 287 6.41 -12.56 12.12
N GLU A 288 5.29 -13.18 11.81
CA GLU A 288 5.16 -14.26 10.83
C GLU A 288 3.96 -13.97 9.93
N GLU A 289 4.20 -13.96 8.63
CA GLU A 289 3.16 -13.62 7.67
C GLU A 289 3.31 -14.45 6.39
N PHE A 290 2.20 -14.93 5.85
CA PHE A 290 2.24 -15.67 4.59
C PHE A 290 0.92 -15.68 3.83
N SER A 291 1.04 -15.84 2.52
CA SER A 291 -0.01 -16.27 1.59
C SER A 291 0.51 -17.53 0.90
N ALA A 292 0.03 -18.69 1.36
CA ALA A 292 0.61 -20.00 1.03
C ALA A 292 -0.46 -21.09 0.87
N ILE A 293 -0.04 -22.24 0.35
CA ILE A 293 -0.92 -23.42 0.27
C ILE A 293 -0.85 -24.22 1.57
N ASN A 294 -2.01 -24.49 2.11
CA ASN A 294 -2.22 -25.42 3.22
C ASN A 294 -3.31 -26.41 2.82
N ASN A 295 -3.03 -27.71 2.92
CA ASN A 295 -3.96 -28.79 2.54
C ASN A 295 -4.58 -28.62 1.13
N GLY A 296 -3.81 -28.10 0.17
CA GLY A 296 -4.24 -27.89 -1.21
C GLY A 296 -4.92 -26.54 -1.49
N GLU A 297 -5.30 -25.79 -0.45
CA GLU A 297 -5.98 -24.50 -0.57
C GLU A 297 -5.04 -23.34 -0.22
N ARG A 298 -5.21 -22.21 -0.88
CA ARG A 298 -4.49 -20.99 -0.55
C ARG A 298 -5.14 -20.31 0.65
N ILE A 299 -4.31 -19.95 1.61
CA ILE A 299 -4.73 -19.29 2.85
C ILE A 299 -3.79 -18.12 3.16
N ASP A 300 -4.27 -17.19 3.98
CA ASP A 300 -3.47 -16.07 4.46
C ASP A 300 -3.39 -16.06 5.98
N TYR A 301 -2.24 -15.65 6.48
CA TYR A 301 -1.96 -15.60 7.90
C TYR A 301 -0.99 -14.47 8.25
N VAL A 302 -1.28 -13.77 9.32
CA VAL A 302 -0.37 -12.83 9.97
C VAL A 302 -0.41 -13.07 11.47
N SER A 303 0.77 -13.14 12.10
CA SER A 303 0.92 -13.01 13.55
C SER A 303 1.92 -11.89 13.83
N SER A 304 1.48 -10.91 14.59
CA SER A 304 2.25 -9.69 14.89
C SER A 304 2.03 -9.26 16.35
N PRO A 305 2.77 -8.28 16.89
CA PRO A 305 2.53 -7.77 18.23
C PRO A 305 1.12 -7.18 18.42
N ASP A 306 0.57 -6.54 17.40
CA ASP A 306 -0.68 -5.75 17.51
C ASP A 306 -1.93 -6.57 17.18
N TYR A 307 -1.78 -7.58 16.30
CA TYR A 307 -2.91 -8.42 15.89
C TYR A 307 -2.45 -9.76 15.31
N ASP A 308 -3.37 -10.70 15.28
CA ASP A 308 -3.31 -11.86 14.39
C ASP A 308 -4.41 -11.74 13.33
N TYR A 309 -4.09 -12.07 12.07
CA TYR A 309 -5.04 -12.11 10.97
C TYR A 309 -5.02 -13.48 10.33
N ILE A 310 -6.20 -14.04 10.07
CA ILE A 310 -6.37 -15.36 9.49
C ILE A 310 -7.44 -15.26 8.41
N ASP A 311 -7.15 -15.78 7.22
CA ASP A 311 -8.11 -15.81 6.12
C ASP A 311 -8.11 -17.20 5.47
N GLY A 312 -9.21 -17.91 5.66
CA GLY A 312 -9.43 -19.23 5.06
C GLY A 312 -9.88 -19.18 3.60
N ARG A 313 -10.15 -17.99 3.06
CA ARG A 313 -10.63 -17.76 1.69
C ARG A 313 -11.82 -18.66 1.30
N GLY A 314 -12.78 -18.77 2.21
CA GLY A 314 -13.96 -19.60 2.04
C GLY A 314 -13.81 -21.05 2.52
N ASN A 315 -12.60 -21.49 2.88
CA ASN A 315 -12.31 -22.82 3.39
C ASN A 315 -11.98 -22.78 4.89
N TRP A 316 -12.38 -23.79 5.63
CA TRP A 316 -12.00 -23.90 7.04
C TRP A 316 -10.49 -24.06 7.17
N PHE A 317 -9.85 -23.12 7.84
CA PHE A 317 -8.42 -23.14 8.10
C PHE A 317 -8.13 -23.00 9.59
N GLU A 318 -7.35 -23.92 10.13
CA GLU A 318 -6.87 -23.94 11.51
C GLU A 318 -5.42 -23.42 11.54
N ALA A 319 -5.26 -22.21 12.10
CA ALA A 319 -3.97 -21.53 12.28
C ALA A 319 -3.55 -21.55 13.76
N PRO A 320 -2.27 -21.31 14.09
CA PRO A 320 -1.78 -21.33 15.47
C PRO A 320 -2.55 -20.43 16.46
N LYS A 321 -3.17 -19.36 15.98
CA LYS A 321 -3.87 -18.37 16.82
C LYS A 321 -5.40 -18.44 16.73
N GLY A 322 -5.95 -19.17 15.78
CA GLY A 322 -7.39 -19.30 15.60
C GLY A 322 -7.76 -20.07 14.36
N ALA A 323 -9.05 -20.20 14.08
CA ALA A 323 -9.55 -20.87 12.89
C ALA A 323 -10.79 -20.17 12.34
N THR A 324 -10.93 -20.18 11.03
CA THR A 324 -12.04 -19.52 10.32
C THR A 324 -12.19 -20.09 8.91
N ASP A 325 -13.38 -19.91 8.34
CA ASP A 325 -13.67 -20.13 6.92
C ASP A 325 -13.70 -18.83 6.09
N GLY A 326 -13.62 -17.67 6.74
CA GLY A 326 -13.51 -16.34 6.15
C GLY A 326 -12.32 -15.59 6.73
N GLN A 327 -12.51 -14.30 7.04
CA GLN A 327 -11.49 -13.47 7.69
C GLN A 327 -11.74 -13.39 9.19
N LEU A 328 -10.69 -13.56 9.96
CA LEU A 328 -10.69 -13.44 11.41
C LEU A 328 -9.55 -12.52 11.84
N ILE A 329 -9.88 -11.39 12.45
CA ILE A 329 -8.95 -10.45 13.04
C ILE A 329 -8.98 -10.59 14.55
N ILE A 330 -7.84 -10.73 15.19
CA ILE A 330 -7.69 -10.81 16.65
C ILE A 330 -6.81 -9.65 17.07
N LEU A 331 -7.41 -8.54 17.47
CA LEU A 331 -6.70 -7.38 17.97
C LEU A 331 -6.18 -7.64 19.39
N LYS A 332 -4.95 -7.23 19.66
CA LYS A 332 -4.27 -7.36 20.97
C LYS A 332 -4.25 -6.00 21.65
N ASN A 333 -5.15 -5.79 22.58
CA ASN A 333 -5.26 -4.50 23.26
C ASN A 333 -4.17 -4.32 24.32
N LYS A 334 -3.79 -3.08 24.60
CA LYS A 334 -2.75 -2.74 25.58
C LYS A 334 -3.11 -3.15 27.01
N ASP A 335 -4.39 -3.28 27.32
CA ASP A 335 -4.91 -3.74 28.61
C ASP A 335 -4.92 -5.26 28.78
N GLY A 336 -4.40 -5.99 27.79
CA GLY A 336 -4.36 -7.44 27.76
C GLY A 336 -5.65 -8.10 27.25
N SER A 337 -6.71 -7.35 27.03
CA SER A 337 -7.92 -7.85 26.37
C SER A 337 -7.68 -8.16 24.89
N ARG A 338 -8.54 -8.97 24.30
CA ARG A 338 -8.52 -9.25 22.85
C ARG A 338 -9.87 -8.93 22.24
N GLU A 339 -9.86 -8.27 21.10
CA GLU A 339 -11.09 -8.06 20.33
C GLU A 339 -11.04 -8.90 19.06
N ILE A 340 -12.08 -9.67 18.81
CA ILE A 340 -12.21 -10.58 17.68
C ILE A 340 -13.22 -9.99 16.72
N ILE A 341 -12.80 -9.80 15.47
CA ILE A 341 -13.64 -9.24 14.40
C ILE A 341 -13.73 -10.29 13.30
N PRO A 342 -14.86 -11.02 13.18
CA PRO A 342 -15.10 -11.88 12.03
C PRO A 342 -15.59 -11.06 10.84
N ASN A 343 -15.08 -11.35 9.66
CA ASN A 343 -15.57 -10.76 8.44
C ASN A 343 -15.82 -11.83 7.37
N GLY A 344 -17.07 -11.98 6.94
CA GLY A 344 -17.46 -13.01 5.99
C GLY A 344 -17.37 -14.46 6.52
N SER A 345 -17.06 -14.65 7.80
CA SER A 345 -16.91 -15.97 8.43
C SER A 345 -18.25 -16.51 8.91
N LYS A 346 -18.52 -17.79 8.63
CA LYS A 346 -19.66 -18.53 9.19
C LYS A 346 -19.31 -19.19 10.51
N LYS A 347 -18.04 -19.55 10.67
CA LYS A 347 -17.49 -20.18 11.87
C LYS A 347 -16.17 -19.52 12.23
N ILE A 348 -15.98 -19.30 13.52
CA ILE A 348 -14.72 -18.80 14.08
C ILE A 348 -14.35 -19.56 15.34
N ALA A 349 -13.07 -19.77 15.52
CA ALA A 349 -12.52 -20.31 16.76
C ALA A 349 -11.17 -19.62 17.05
N ILE A 350 -10.80 -19.55 18.30
CA ILE A 350 -9.57 -18.92 18.76
C ILE A 350 -8.73 -19.89 19.59
N ALA A 351 -7.44 -19.85 19.41
CA ALA A 351 -6.51 -20.56 20.25
C ALA A 351 -6.12 -19.70 21.45
N LEU A 352 -6.41 -20.16 22.64
CA LEU A 352 -6.12 -19.48 23.90
C LEU A 352 -5.48 -20.46 24.87
N GLU A 353 -4.53 -19.97 25.67
CA GLU A 353 -3.90 -20.76 26.74
C GLU A 353 -4.86 -20.98 27.91
N GLN A 354 -5.80 -20.05 28.09
CA GLN A 354 -6.82 -20.12 29.15
C GLN A 354 -8.19 -19.70 28.63
N LYS A 355 -9.24 -20.25 29.23
CA LYS A 355 -10.61 -19.86 28.92
C LYS A 355 -10.84 -18.40 29.35
N PRO A 356 -11.41 -17.52 28.49
CA PRO A 356 -11.78 -16.17 28.89
C PRO A 356 -12.88 -16.19 29.97
N GLU A 357 -12.86 -15.20 30.83
CA GLU A 357 -13.89 -15.00 31.86
C GLU A 357 -15.24 -14.65 31.22
N ALA A 358 -15.20 -13.75 30.25
CA ALA A 358 -16.36 -13.33 29.48
C ALA A 358 -16.00 -13.08 28.01
N ILE A 359 -16.95 -13.32 27.13
CA ILE A 359 -16.93 -12.93 25.72
C ILE A 359 -18.13 -12.04 25.46
N ILE A 360 -17.87 -10.74 25.35
CA ILE A 360 -18.89 -9.71 25.21
C ILE A 360 -19.07 -9.45 23.71
N ALA A 361 -20.29 -9.61 23.22
CA ALA A 361 -20.65 -9.26 21.85
C ALA A 361 -20.92 -7.75 21.74
N LEU A 362 -20.28 -7.11 20.79
CA LEU A 362 -20.38 -5.69 20.51
C LEU A 362 -20.99 -5.44 19.13
N ASP A 363 -21.85 -4.43 19.02
CA ASP A 363 -22.33 -3.94 17.72
C ASP A 363 -21.27 -3.04 17.03
N LYS A 364 -21.60 -2.53 15.84
CA LYS A 364 -20.72 -1.63 15.07
C LYS A 364 -20.40 -0.29 15.80
N ASP A 365 -21.26 0.13 16.72
CA ASP A 365 -21.07 1.33 17.53
C ASP A 365 -20.36 1.02 18.86
N ARG A 366 -19.84 -0.22 19.02
CA ARG A 366 -19.12 -0.76 20.19
C ARG A 366 -20.01 -0.85 21.45
N LYS A 367 -21.31 -0.93 21.30
CA LYS A 367 -22.23 -1.17 22.40
C LYS A 367 -22.36 -2.65 22.67
N GLU A 368 -22.38 -3.02 23.93
CA GLU A 368 -22.65 -4.40 24.36
C GLU A 368 -24.09 -4.79 24.01
N ILE A 369 -24.22 -5.91 23.27
CA ILE A 369 -25.52 -6.46 22.83
C ILE A 369 -25.77 -7.86 23.39
N GLY A 370 -24.82 -8.42 24.15
CA GLY A 370 -24.95 -9.72 24.79
C GLY A 370 -23.62 -10.40 25.06
N GLN A 371 -23.68 -11.63 25.47
CA GLN A 371 -22.50 -12.45 25.70
C GLN A 371 -22.54 -13.70 24.80
N SER A 372 -21.37 -14.10 24.28
CA SER A 372 -21.24 -15.31 23.51
C SER A 372 -20.85 -16.50 24.42
N ALA A 373 -21.44 -17.64 24.15
CA ALA A 373 -20.95 -18.89 24.68
C ALA A 373 -19.73 -19.39 23.90
N VAL A 374 -18.86 -20.14 24.57
CA VAL A 374 -17.70 -20.78 23.94
C VAL A 374 -17.75 -22.29 24.15
N GLU A 375 -17.39 -23.02 23.12
CA GLU A 375 -17.25 -24.46 23.14
C GLU A 375 -15.78 -24.84 22.91
N PRO A 376 -15.09 -25.42 23.90
CA PRO A 376 -13.72 -25.90 23.73
C PRO A 376 -13.72 -27.19 22.90
N ARG A 377 -12.91 -27.20 21.83
CA ARG A 377 -12.74 -28.37 20.97
C ARG A 377 -11.39 -28.33 20.27
N GLY A 378 -10.60 -29.40 20.37
CA GLY A 378 -9.36 -29.56 19.60
C GLY A 378 -8.29 -28.48 19.84
N GLY A 379 -8.25 -27.90 21.04
CA GLY A 379 -7.32 -26.81 21.37
C GLY A 379 -7.80 -25.41 21.02
N TYR A 380 -9.02 -25.29 20.47
CA TYR A 380 -9.65 -24.02 20.15
C TYR A 380 -10.92 -23.79 20.97
N PHE A 381 -11.27 -22.53 21.15
CA PHE A 381 -12.55 -22.07 21.69
C PHE A 381 -13.42 -21.55 20.56
N TYR A 382 -14.45 -22.30 20.22
CA TYR A 382 -15.43 -21.90 19.19
C TYR A 382 -16.37 -20.86 19.76
N ILE A 383 -16.47 -19.71 19.09
CA ILE A 383 -17.33 -18.60 19.48
C ILE A 383 -18.70 -18.79 18.85
N GLN A 384 -19.75 -18.83 19.68
CA GLN A 384 -21.12 -18.93 19.17
C GLN A 384 -21.57 -17.54 18.66
N PRO A 385 -22.10 -17.46 17.43
CA PRO A 385 -22.54 -16.18 16.87
C PRO A 385 -23.67 -15.55 17.69
N VAL A 386 -23.55 -14.26 17.96
CA VAL A 386 -24.62 -13.46 18.56
C VAL A 386 -25.23 -12.61 17.45
N PRO A 387 -26.55 -12.65 17.23
CA PRO A 387 -27.18 -11.86 16.17
C PRO A 387 -26.90 -10.35 16.34
N GLY A 388 -26.44 -9.70 15.28
CA GLY A 388 -26.10 -8.28 15.29
C GLY A 388 -24.70 -7.95 15.82
N ALA A 389 -23.92 -8.96 16.27
CA ALA A 389 -22.56 -8.71 16.70
C ALA A 389 -21.65 -8.34 15.52
N PHE A 390 -20.92 -7.25 15.69
CA PHE A 390 -19.82 -6.84 14.83
C PHE A 390 -18.48 -7.43 15.30
N SER A 391 -18.26 -7.44 16.63
CA SER A 391 -17.04 -7.98 17.23
C SER A 391 -17.31 -8.63 18.58
N TYR A 392 -16.29 -9.31 19.10
CA TYR A 392 -16.34 -10.00 20.40
C TYR A 392 -15.13 -9.58 21.23
N LEU A 393 -15.39 -8.96 22.39
CA LEU A 393 -14.35 -8.56 23.34
C LEU A 393 -14.14 -9.68 24.38
N LEU A 394 -12.92 -10.24 24.42
CA LEU A 394 -12.50 -11.24 25.37
C LEU A 394 -11.87 -10.56 26.58
N LYS A 395 -12.41 -10.85 27.75
CA LYS A 395 -11.85 -10.43 29.05
C LYS A 395 -11.19 -11.62 29.73
N PHE A 396 -10.01 -11.40 30.26
CA PHE A 396 -9.25 -12.33 31.08
C PHE A 396 -9.13 -11.81 32.50
N ARG A 397 -8.95 -12.70 33.47
CA ARG A 397 -8.65 -12.35 34.86
C ARG A 397 -7.21 -11.91 35.03
#